data_ef99a983a9eb80dd1caa0c998ef9f6ad
#
_entry.id   ef99a983a9eb80dd1caa0c998ef9f6ad
#
_cell.length_a   1.000
_cell.length_b   1.000
_cell.length_c   1.000
_cell.angle_alpha   90.00
_cell.angle_beta   90.00
_cell.angle_gamma   90.00
#
_symmetry.space_group_name_H-M   'P 1'
#
loop_
_entity.id
_entity.type
_entity.pdbx_description
1 polymer ?
#
loop_
_entity_poly.entity_id
_entity_poly.type
_entity_poly.pdbx_seq_one_letter_code
_entity_poly.pdbx_strand_id
1 'polypeptide(L)'
;MKHINLMAAAASLLAMTSCLGGGDETIVLGSGPADIPADIYAEPNPVLPGDPTVELPDVNPAVVDEKGSAVIRVDIPGVRDRRTLEWVRFYGTDDPQQNVWVEIDDQPKALTVKNSIDEDSRYVRPVDMVFLVDNASTMSEESDAIVSQITAWAETLDAGNLDMRFGCVGYDGAITGAYNITTVSELSGYLHRPAHTGTLSTFGFEGKEADINRFRANLPSYDSGEGNVSAMAALRFADDLFDFRQEANRIYVNFTDRPNYPYGNKKFSVESLLTDWSVRRGVIHTVYSGKSDTGSEPNYLMSDYTDGTVMNVDPSFAGVSVSSLPVSGSVENSGILRLSNIGKYIDGKPHRMHVTLLSPDKTIRAERYYT
;
A
#
# COMPACT_ATOMS: atom_id res chain seq x y z
N MET A 1 8.87 -6.31 -20.86
CA MET A 1 8.08 -7.16 -21.77
C MET A 1 7.30 -8.19 -20.95
N LYS A 2 6.10 -7.87 -20.48
CA LYS A 2 5.09 -8.85 -20.00
C LYS A 2 3.71 -8.17 -20.06
N HIS A 3 3.17 -8.06 -21.28
CA HIS A 3 1.81 -7.57 -21.55
C HIS A 3 0.93 -8.73 -22.04
N ILE A 4 0.73 -9.79 -21.27
CA ILE A 4 0.04 -10.96 -21.84
C ILE A 4 -1.22 -11.40 -21.10
N ASN A 5 -1.53 -10.91 -19.92
CA ASN A 5 -2.68 -11.47 -19.17
C ASN A 5 -3.99 -10.65 -19.22
N LEU A 6 -3.99 -9.42 -19.75
CA LEU A 6 -5.25 -8.67 -19.91
C LEU A 6 -6.09 -9.11 -21.11
N MET A 7 -5.46 -9.70 -22.14
CA MET A 7 -6.19 -10.16 -23.35
C MET A 7 -7.02 -11.44 -23.13
N ALA A 8 -6.69 -12.27 -22.15
CA ALA A 8 -7.41 -13.54 -21.96
C ALA A 8 -8.80 -13.37 -21.33
N ALA A 9 -8.97 -12.39 -20.46
CA ALA A 9 -10.27 -12.10 -19.84
C ALA A 9 -11.24 -11.39 -20.80
N ALA A 10 -10.73 -10.50 -21.65
CA ALA A 10 -11.55 -9.82 -22.65
C ALA A 10 -11.98 -10.76 -23.80
N ALA A 11 -11.15 -11.74 -24.16
CA ALA A 11 -11.49 -12.70 -25.21
C ALA A 11 -12.60 -13.70 -24.81
N SER A 12 -12.73 -14.04 -23.53
CA SER A 12 -13.81 -14.93 -23.09
C SER A 12 -15.18 -14.24 -23.03
N LEU A 13 -15.25 -12.93 -22.85
CA LEU A 13 -16.53 -12.19 -22.91
C LEU A 13 -17.02 -12.04 -24.38
N LEU A 14 -16.12 -11.92 -25.36
CA LEU A 14 -16.52 -11.83 -26.78
C LEU A 14 -16.96 -13.17 -27.38
N ALA A 15 -16.54 -14.31 -26.83
CA ALA A 15 -16.89 -15.62 -27.35
C ALA A 15 -18.30 -16.09 -27.03
N MET A 16 -19.00 -15.48 -26.07
CA MET A 16 -20.39 -15.83 -25.72
C MET A 16 -21.45 -15.08 -26.54
N THR A 17 -21.07 -14.09 -27.34
CA THR A 17 -22.03 -13.30 -28.15
C THR A 17 -22.23 -13.83 -29.59
N SER A 18 -21.57 -14.91 -29.99
CA SER A 18 -21.64 -15.40 -31.38
C SER A 18 -22.61 -16.54 -31.66
N CYS A 19 -23.52 -16.92 -30.74
CA CYS A 19 -24.44 -18.00 -30.89
C CYS A 19 -25.93 -17.66 -30.69
N LEU A 20 -26.39 -16.50 -31.12
CA LEU A 20 -27.85 -16.29 -31.28
C LEU A 20 -28.10 -15.43 -32.54
N GLY A 21 -28.90 -16.01 -33.44
CA GLY A 21 -29.15 -15.47 -34.77
C GLY A 21 -30.08 -14.29 -34.80
N GLY A 22 -29.83 -13.41 -35.79
CA GLY A 22 -30.78 -12.62 -36.56
C GLY A 22 -31.75 -11.72 -35.80
N GLY A 23 -31.32 -10.47 -35.60
CA GLY A 23 -32.15 -9.36 -35.16
C GLY A 23 -31.23 -8.19 -34.87
N ASP A 24 -31.54 -7.03 -35.42
CA ASP A 24 -30.86 -5.77 -35.20
C ASP A 24 -31.16 -5.27 -33.77
N GLU A 25 -30.74 -6.07 -32.77
CA GLU A 25 -30.80 -5.72 -31.36
C GLU A 25 -29.45 -5.06 -31.01
N THR A 26 -29.51 -3.75 -30.84
CA THR A 26 -28.50 -2.99 -30.10
C THR A 26 -28.25 -3.75 -28.80
N ILE A 27 -27.11 -4.43 -28.69
CA ILE A 27 -26.69 -5.07 -27.43
C ILE A 27 -26.53 -3.91 -26.45
N VAL A 28 -27.55 -3.65 -25.67
CA VAL A 28 -27.45 -2.88 -24.44
C VAL A 28 -26.58 -3.78 -23.56
N LEU A 29 -25.27 -3.50 -23.52
CA LEU A 29 -24.37 -4.09 -22.55
C LEU A 29 -25.02 -3.91 -21.19
N GLY A 30 -25.37 -5.02 -20.56
CA GLY A 30 -26.29 -5.10 -19.44
C GLY A 30 -26.03 -4.00 -18.41
N SER A 31 -27.10 -3.49 -17.86
CA SER A 31 -27.06 -2.64 -16.67
C SER A 31 -26.06 -3.27 -15.69
N GLY A 32 -25.06 -2.51 -15.27
CA GLY A 32 -24.08 -2.94 -14.29
C GLY A 32 -24.73 -3.55 -13.04
N PRO A 33 -23.96 -4.03 -12.06
CA PRO A 33 -24.52 -4.54 -10.82
C PRO A 33 -25.60 -3.60 -10.30
N ALA A 34 -26.74 -4.13 -9.90
CA ALA A 34 -27.94 -3.35 -9.56
C ALA A 34 -27.73 -2.36 -8.40
N ASP A 35 -26.64 -2.52 -7.66
CA ASP A 35 -26.21 -1.66 -6.57
C ASP A 35 -25.32 -0.50 -7.01
N ILE A 36 -24.92 -0.38 -8.29
CA ILE A 36 -24.18 0.78 -8.82
C ILE A 36 -25.15 1.66 -9.59
N PRO A 37 -25.28 2.95 -9.23
CA PRO A 37 -26.17 3.88 -9.93
C PRO A 37 -25.84 4.03 -11.41
N ALA A 38 -26.82 4.35 -12.22
CA ALA A 38 -26.58 4.66 -13.63
C ALA A 38 -25.91 6.03 -13.78
N ASP A 39 -25.07 6.21 -14.81
CA ASP A 39 -24.32 7.46 -15.06
C ASP A 39 -25.20 8.70 -15.27
N ILE A 40 -26.51 8.54 -15.52
CA ILE A 40 -27.45 9.67 -15.57
C ILE A 40 -27.58 10.41 -14.23
N TYR A 41 -27.16 9.78 -13.15
CA TYR A 41 -27.12 10.35 -11.79
C TYR A 41 -25.72 10.91 -11.45
N ALA A 42 -24.73 10.71 -12.32
CA ALA A 42 -23.38 11.21 -12.08
C ALA A 42 -23.33 12.73 -12.25
N GLU A 43 -22.64 13.37 -11.34
CA GLU A 43 -22.34 14.81 -11.43
C GLU A 43 -20.87 15.02 -11.86
N PRO A 44 -20.57 16.09 -12.58
CA PRO A 44 -19.19 16.46 -12.86
C PRO A 44 -18.38 16.64 -11.57
N ASN A 45 -17.09 16.35 -11.64
CA ASN A 45 -16.20 16.57 -10.51
C ASN A 45 -16.26 18.03 -10.07
N PRO A 46 -16.47 18.33 -8.78
CA PRO A 46 -16.51 19.69 -8.29
C PRO A 46 -15.15 20.36 -8.43
N VAL A 47 -15.15 21.63 -8.81
CA VAL A 47 -13.94 22.45 -8.77
C VAL A 47 -13.57 22.69 -7.30
N LEU A 48 -12.34 22.35 -6.94
CA LEU A 48 -11.86 22.55 -5.57
C LEU A 48 -11.81 24.05 -5.24
N PRO A 49 -12.31 24.47 -4.07
CA PRO A 49 -12.32 25.87 -3.65
C PRO A 49 -10.96 26.40 -3.16
N GLY A 50 -9.88 25.80 -3.58
CA GLY A 50 -8.50 26.14 -3.23
C GLY A 50 -7.59 24.93 -3.38
N ASP A 51 -6.34 25.08 -2.96
CA ASP A 51 -5.34 24.01 -3.06
C ASP A 51 -5.79 22.75 -2.29
N PRO A 52 -5.38 21.55 -2.75
CA PRO A 52 -5.61 20.30 -2.02
C PRO A 52 -5.08 20.36 -0.59
N THR A 53 -5.85 19.83 0.35
CA THR A 53 -5.46 19.74 1.78
C THR A 53 -4.95 18.37 2.17
N VAL A 54 -5.27 17.37 1.35
CA VAL A 54 -4.78 15.99 1.46
C VAL A 54 -4.42 15.49 0.07
N GLU A 55 -3.55 14.51 0.01
CA GLU A 55 -3.20 13.84 -1.24
C GLU A 55 -3.98 12.52 -1.35
N LEU A 56 -4.53 12.26 -2.52
CA LEU A 56 -5.08 10.95 -2.82
C LEU A 56 -3.94 10.00 -3.18
N PRO A 57 -3.91 8.79 -2.61
CA PRO A 57 -2.87 7.82 -2.90
C PRO A 57 -2.88 7.40 -4.38
N ASP A 58 -1.75 6.93 -4.86
CA ASP A 58 -1.64 6.31 -6.18
C ASP A 58 -2.26 4.92 -6.14
N VAL A 59 -3.32 4.72 -6.90
CA VAL A 59 -4.06 3.45 -6.95
C VAL A 59 -4.12 2.93 -8.38
N ASN A 60 -4.29 1.62 -8.53
CA ASN A 60 -4.52 0.99 -9.82
C ASN A 60 -6.01 0.71 -9.99
N PRO A 61 -6.70 1.44 -10.88
CA PRO A 61 -8.01 1.02 -11.32
C PRO A 61 -7.91 -0.36 -12.00
N ALA A 62 -8.77 -1.30 -11.61
CA ALA A 62 -8.83 -2.63 -12.19
C ALA A 62 -10.20 -2.90 -12.78
N VAL A 63 -10.25 -3.49 -13.98
CA VAL A 63 -11.49 -4.03 -14.52
C VAL A 63 -11.69 -5.42 -13.92
N VAL A 64 -12.79 -5.61 -13.22
CA VAL A 64 -13.16 -6.86 -12.59
C VAL A 64 -14.53 -7.35 -13.10
N ASP A 65 -14.74 -8.67 -13.14
CA ASP A 65 -16.05 -9.24 -13.39
C ASP A 65 -16.82 -9.38 -12.06
N GLU A 66 -17.92 -8.68 -11.94
CA GLU A 66 -18.85 -8.83 -10.83
C GLU A 66 -20.17 -9.41 -11.32
N LYS A 67 -20.36 -10.71 -11.12
CA LYS A 67 -21.58 -11.45 -11.50
C LYS A 67 -21.94 -11.30 -12.98
N GLY A 68 -20.97 -11.35 -13.87
CA GLY A 68 -21.15 -11.21 -15.32
C GLY A 68 -21.21 -9.77 -15.83
N SER A 69 -20.90 -8.79 -14.99
CA SER A 69 -20.84 -7.39 -15.38
C SER A 69 -19.41 -6.84 -15.17
N ALA A 70 -18.87 -6.17 -16.19
CA ALA A 70 -17.59 -5.50 -16.06
C ALA A 70 -17.74 -4.24 -15.21
N VAL A 71 -16.89 -4.11 -14.19
CA VAL A 71 -16.84 -2.99 -13.25
C VAL A 71 -15.42 -2.49 -13.15
N ILE A 72 -15.21 -1.17 -13.14
CA ILE A 72 -13.94 -0.63 -12.66
C ILE A 72 -14.01 -0.59 -11.14
N ARG A 73 -13.03 -1.24 -10.53
CA ARG A 73 -12.79 -1.20 -9.10
C ARG A 73 -11.56 -0.36 -8.82
N VAL A 74 -11.67 0.58 -7.86
CA VAL A 74 -10.58 1.41 -7.39
C VAL A 74 -10.49 1.29 -5.89
N ASP A 75 -9.42 0.67 -5.41
CA ASP A 75 -9.17 0.54 -3.98
C ASP A 75 -8.35 1.74 -3.49
N ILE A 76 -8.95 2.58 -2.65
CA ILE A 76 -8.31 3.76 -2.07
C ILE A 76 -7.96 3.47 -0.62
N PRO A 77 -6.68 3.52 -0.22
CA PRO A 77 -6.29 3.50 1.19
C PRO A 77 -6.97 4.63 1.97
N GLY A 78 -7.12 4.45 3.28
CA GLY A 78 -7.70 5.47 4.14
C GLY A 78 -6.98 6.81 3.99
N VAL A 79 -7.76 7.86 3.82
CA VAL A 79 -7.28 9.24 3.75
C VAL A 79 -7.52 9.91 5.09
N ARG A 80 -6.51 10.59 5.63
CA ARG A 80 -6.57 11.25 6.93
C ARG A 80 -6.56 12.76 6.78
N ASP A 81 -7.46 13.46 7.47
CA ASP A 81 -7.36 14.90 7.61
C ASP A 81 -6.10 15.25 8.43
N ARG A 82 -5.16 16.00 7.84
CA ARG A 82 -3.89 16.34 8.49
C ARG A 82 -4.06 17.26 9.70
N ARG A 83 -5.16 17.99 9.80
CA ARG A 83 -5.45 18.95 10.86
C ARG A 83 -6.17 18.30 12.04
N THR A 84 -7.23 17.53 11.76
CA THR A 84 -8.04 16.89 12.80
C THR A 84 -7.50 15.51 13.19
N LEU A 85 -6.68 14.93 12.31
CA LEU A 85 -6.17 13.55 12.40
C LEU A 85 -7.27 12.50 12.32
N GLU A 86 -8.46 12.86 11.87
CA GLU A 86 -9.59 11.96 11.68
C GLU A 86 -9.54 11.31 10.30
N TRP A 87 -10.01 10.07 10.20
CA TRP A 87 -10.13 9.34 8.96
C TRP A 87 -11.35 9.78 8.17
N VAL A 88 -11.16 9.95 6.86
CA VAL A 88 -12.23 10.31 5.95
C VAL A 88 -13.02 9.08 5.56
N ARG A 89 -14.32 9.08 5.83
CA ARG A 89 -15.24 8.10 5.26
C ARG A 89 -15.63 8.54 3.85
N PHE A 90 -15.64 7.59 2.91
CA PHE A 90 -15.98 7.88 1.52
C PHE A 90 -17.47 7.62 1.25
N TYR A 91 -18.10 8.47 0.45
CA TYR A 91 -19.50 8.39 0.05
C TYR A 91 -19.64 8.57 -1.45
N GLY A 92 -20.40 7.71 -2.11
CA GLY A 92 -20.62 7.68 -3.55
C GLY A 92 -21.84 8.47 -4.02
N THR A 93 -22.22 8.27 -5.28
CA THR A 93 -23.24 9.06 -6.00
C THR A 93 -24.64 8.99 -5.41
N ASP A 94 -25.02 7.90 -4.77
CA ASP A 94 -26.35 7.67 -4.20
C ASP A 94 -26.46 8.06 -2.71
N ASP A 95 -25.37 8.57 -2.14
CA ASP A 95 -25.36 8.99 -0.74
C ASP A 95 -25.55 10.53 -0.65
N PRO A 96 -26.48 11.02 0.22
CA PRO A 96 -26.65 12.46 0.45
C PRO A 96 -25.38 13.17 0.96
N GLN A 97 -24.43 12.42 1.50
CA GLN A 97 -23.14 12.92 1.97
C GLN A 97 -22.04 12.76 0.93
N GLN A 98 -22.40 12.51 -0.35
CA GLN A 98 -21.41 12.29 -1.41
C GLN A 98 -20.22 13.24 -1.26
N ASN A 99 -19.04 12.65 -1.21
CA ASN A 99 -17.78 13.38 -1.09
C ASN A 99 -16.70 12.89 -2.06
N VAL A 100 -17.00 11.85 -2.85
CA VAL A 100 -16.13 11.35 -3.92
C VAL A 100 -16.84 11.43 -5.26
N TRP A 101 -16.15 11.98 -6.26
CA TRP A 101 -16.58 12.05 -7.66
C TRP A 101 -15.51 11.48 -8.56
N VAL A 102 -15.91 10.88 -9.67
CA VAL A 102 -15.02 10.30 -10.66
C VAL A 102 -15.45 10.69 -12.06
N GLU A 103 -14.50 11.10 -12.87
CA GLU A 103 -14.64 11.22 -14.32
C GLU A 103 -13.68 10.29 -15.03
N ILE A 104 -14.10 9.73 -16.17
CA ILE A 104 -13.21 9.02 -17.10
C ILE A 104 -13.27 9.72 -18.45
N ASP A 105 -12.12 10.19 -18.93
CA ASP A 105 -12.02 11.02 -20.15
C ASP A 105 -12.99 12.21 -20.12
N ASP A 106 -13.00 12.93 -19.01
CA ASP A 106 -13.85 14.10 -18.73
C ASP A 106 -15.38 13.79 -18.78
N GLN A 107 -15.75 12.52 -18.63
CA GLN A 107 -17.15 12.10 -18.53
C GLN A 107 -17.47 11.65 -17.10
N PRO A 108 -18.44 12.28 -16.44
CA PRO A 108 -18.84 11.90 -15.09
C PRO A 108 -19.29 10.44 -15.01
N LYS A 109 -18.92 9.77 -13.92
CA LYS A 109 -19.26 8.40 -13.63
C LYS A 109 -19.98 8.29 -12.30
N ALA A 110 -21.13 7.61 -12.31
CA ALA A 110 -21.77 7.22 -11.07
C ALA A 110 -20.97 6.08 -10.41
N LEU A 111 -20.88 6.13 -9.09
CA LEU A 111 -20.13 5.15 -8.33
C LEU A 111 -20.82 4.81 -7.01
N THR A 112 -20.61 3.57 -6.56
CA THR A 112 -20.83 3.21 -5.15
C THR A 112 -19.50 3.14 -4.44
N VAL A 113 -19.56 3.33 -3.13
CA VAL A 113 -18.40 3.16 -2.24
C VAL A 113 -18.71 2.09 -1.21
N LYS A 114 -17.76 1.19 -1.00
CA LYS A 114 -17.73 0.28 0.16
C LYS A 114 -16.55 0.69 1.04
N ASN A 115 -16.82 1.13 2.24
CA ASN A 115 -15.78 1.40 3.22
C ASN A 115 -15.42 0.10 3.95
N SER A 116 -14.14 -0.14 4.20
CA SER A 116 -13.66 -1.37 4.86
C SER A 116 -14.18 -1.54 6.28
N ILE A 117 -14.52 -0.44 6.94
CA ILE A 117 -15.11 -0.44 8.28
C ILE A 117 -16.55 -1.01 8.32
N ASP A 118 -17.19 -1.15 7.16
CA ASP A 118 -18.55 -1.71 7.08
C ASP A 118 -18.47 -3.24 7.13
N GLU A 119 -19.23 -3.89 8.01
CA GLU A 119 -19.20 -5.34 8.30
C GLU A 119 -19.38 -6.26 7.07
N ASP A 120 -19.93 -5.74 5.98
CA ASP A 120 -20.14 -6.49 4.73
C ASP A 120 -18.99 -6.39 3.71
N SER A 121 -17.89 -5.72 4.04
CA SER A 121 -16.77 -5.51 3.12
C SER A 121 -15.87 -6.75 2.98
N ARG A 122 -16.37 -7.83 2.36
CA ARG A 122 -15.60 -9.04 2.03
C ARG A 122 -14.55 -8.85 0.93
N TYR A 123 -14.26 -7.63 0.56
CA TYR A 123 -13.38 -7.28 -0.57
C TYR A 123 -12.30 -6.30 -0.15
N VAL A 124 -11.56 -6.63 0.91
CA VAL A 124 -10.37 -5.85 1.27
C VAL A 124 -9.25 -6.22 0.30
N ARG A 125 -8.60 -5.22 -0.28
CA ARG A 125 -7.41 -5.44 -1.10
C ARG A 125 -6.33 -6.09 -0.24
N PRO A 126 -5.62 -7.11 -0.76
CA PRO A 126 -4.51 -7.70 -0.01
C PRO A 126 -3.47 -6.64 0.35
N VAL A 127 -2.90 -6.76 1.52
CA VAL A 127 -1.83 -5.89 2.03
C VAL A 127 -0.61 -6.73 2.33
N ASP A 128 0.52 -6.36 1.74
CA ASP A 128 1.83 -6.93 2.05
C ASP A 128 2.64 -5.92 2.85
N MET A 129 2.93 -6.25 4.10
CA MET A 129 3.63 -5.38 5.03
C MET A 129 5.04 -5.90 5.30
N VAL A 130 6.03 -5.04 5.20
CA VAL A 130 7.43 -5.39 5.47
C VAL A 130 7.96 -4.56 6.63
N PHE A 131 8.49 -5.25 7.62
CA PHE A 131 9.21 -4.64 8.73
C PHE A 131 10.69 -4.53 8.39
N LEU A 132 11.22 -3.31 8.41
CA LEU A 132 12.63 -3.01 8.28
C LEU A 132 13.17 -2.73 9.68
N VAL A 133 14.06 -3.57 10.18
CA VAL A 133 14.51 -3.49 11.58
C VAL A 133 16.02 -3.23 11.61
N ASP A 134 16.38 -2.10 12.18
CA ASP A 134 17.76 -1.73 12.43
C ASP A 134 18.37 -2.69 13.47
N ASN A 135 19.43 -3.36 13.09
CA ASN A 135 20.17 -4.33 13.89
C ASN A 135 21.51 -3.78 14.41
N ALA A 136 21.72 -2.46 14.32
CA ALA A 136 22.90 -1.85 14.89
C ALA A 136 22.98 -2.13 16.40
N SER A 137 24.18 -2.17 16.94
CA SER A 137 24.41 -2.48 18.36
C SER A 137 23.69 -1.54 19.32
N THR A 138 23.35 -0.33 18.87
CA THR A 138 22.54 0.64 19.64
C THR A 138 21.10 0.24 19.82
N MET A 139 20.58 -0.63 18.96
CA MET A 139 19.21 -1.16 18.99
C MET A 139 19.09 -2.49 19.76
N SER A 140 20.15 -2.96 20.39
CA SER A 140 20.19 -4.31 21.01
C SER A 140 19.23 -4.49 22.20
N GLU A 141 18.98 -3.41 22.95
CA GLU A 141 18.05 -3.43 24.09
C GLU A 141 16.59 -3.32 23.65
N GLU A 142 16.35 -2.66 22.52
CA GLU A 142 15.03 -2.38 21.97
C GLU A 142 14.49 -3.53 21.09
N SER A 143 15.36 -4.34 20.53
CA SER A 143 15.00 -5.32 19.51
C SER A 143 13.96 -6.34 19.98
N ASP A 144 14.04 -6.82 21.23
CA ASP A 144 13.07 -7.77 21.79
C ASP A 144 11.69 -7.10 21.98
N ALA A 145 11.69 -5.84 22.38
CA ALA A 145 10.46 -5.06 22.51
C ALA A 145 9.81 -4.84 21.13
N ILE A 146 10.60 -4.48 20.11
CA ILE A 146 10.16 -4.30 18.73
C ILE A 146 9.57 -5.61 18.19
N VAL A 147 10.27 -6.73 18.34
CA VAL A 147 9.83 -8.06 17.88
C VAL A 147 8.51 -8.46 18.53
N SER A 148 8.39 -8.26 19.83
CA SER A 148 7.15 -8.57 20.56
C SER A 148 5.98 -7.71 20.06
N GLN A 149 6.23 -6.44 19.77
CA GLN A 149 5.21 -5.53 19.25
C GLN A 149 4.84 -5.86 17.79
N ILE A 150 5.81 -6.16 16.93
CA ILE A 150 5.57 -6.60 15.56
C ILE A 150 4.65 -7.82 15.55
N THR A 151 4.96 -8.81 16.38
CA THR A 151 4.18 -10.06 16.47
C THR A 151 2.75 -9.78 16.92
N ALA A 152 2.58 -9.09 18.05
CA ALA A 152 1.26 -8.78 18.59
C ALA A 152 0.40 -7.93 17.63
N TRP A 153 1.05 -7.02 16.92
CA TRP A 153 0.36 -6.17 15.96
C TRP A 153 -0.03 -6.95 14.70
N ALA A 154 0.88 -7.76 14.15
CA ALA A 154 0.59 -8.60 12.99
C ALA A 154 -0.55 -9.60 13.29
N GLU A 155 -0.58 -10.18 14.50
CA GLU A 155 -1.68 -11.04 14.97
C GLU A 155 -3.01 -10.27 15.06
N THR A 156 -2.99 -9.02 15.53
CA THR A 156 -4.18 -8.16 15.62
C THR A 156 -4.73 -7.85 14.23
N LEU A 157 -3.85 -7.51 13.28
CA LEU A 157 -4.24 -7.19 11.91
C LEU A 157 -4.79 -8.43 11.18
N ASP A 158 -4.16 -9.60 11.37
CA ASP A 158 -4.61 -10.86 10.77
C ASP A 158 -5.98 -11.29 11.32
N ALA A 159 -6.23 -11.06 12.62
CA ALA A 159 -7.53 -11.31 13.25
C ALA A 159 -8.65 -10.37 12.75
N GLY A 160 -8.29 -9.22 12.18
CA GLY A 160 -9.23 -8.19 11.69
C GLY A 160 -9.90 -8.50 10.34
N ASN A 161 -9.86 -9.75 9.84
CA ASN A 161 -10.36 -10.16 8.52
C ASN A 161 -9.71 -9.40 7.34
N LEU A 162 -8.53 -8.83 7.54
CA LEU A 162 -7.74 -8.23 6.49
C LEU A 162 -6.90 -9.31 5.80
N ASP A 163 -6.87 -9.34 4.47
CA ASP A 163 -5.99 -10.26 3.72
C ASP A 163 -4.56 -9.74 3.77
N MET A 164 -3.86 -9.98 4.87
CA MET A 164 -2.51 -9.49 5.12
C MET A 164 -1.46 -10.58 4.98
N ARG A 165 -0.29 -10.16 4.50
CA ARG A 165 0.95 -10.93 4.53
C ARG A 165 2.07 -10.04 5.06
N PHE A 166 3.10 -10.68 5.58
CA PHE A 166 4.16 -10.00 6.30
C PHE A 166 5.53 -10.46 5.83
N GLY A 167 6.48 -9.54 5.79
CA GLY A 167 7.89 -9.83 5.55
C GLY A 167 8.76 -9.07 6.55
N CYS A 168 10.02 -9.45 6.65
CA CYS A 168 10.96 -8.78 7.55
C CYS A 168 12.35 -8.69 6.92
N VAL A 169 13.02 -7.56 7.12
CA VAL A 169 14.44 -7.35 6.80
C VAL A 169 15.14 -6.79 8.02
N GLY A 170 16.18 -7.48 8.47
CA GLY A 170 17.15 -6.95 9.44
C GLY A 170 18.32 -6.33 8.71
N TYR A 171 18.76 -5.16 9.15
CA TYR A 171 19.85 -4.43 8.51
C TYR A 171 20.74 -3.70 9.53
N ASP A 172 21.99 -3.46 9.13
CA ASP A 172 22.96 -2.58 9.78
C ASP A 172 23.74 -1.89 8.66
N GLY A 173 25.05 -2.01 8.56
CA GLY A 173 25.83 -1.62 7.35
C GLY A 173 25.58 -2.50 6.13
N ALA A 174 24.96 -3.65 6.35
CA ALA A 174 24.54 -4.62 5.34
C ALA A 174 23.16 -5.21 5.71
N ILE A 175 22.60 -6.01 4.82
CA ILE A 175 21.40 -6.81 5.14
C ILE A 175 21.85 -7.99 6.01
N THR A 176 21.40 -8.02 7.24
CA THR A 176 21.80 -9.01 8.26
C THR A 176 20.86 -10.20 8.35
N GLY A 177 19.63 -10.06 7.85
CA GLY A 177 18.65 -11.13 7.83
C GLY A 177 17.42 -10.75 7.00
N ALA A 178 16.67 -11.76 6.57
CA ALA A 178 15.40 -11.53 5.90
C ALA A 178 14.49 -12.76 5.94
N TYR A 179 13.19 -12.50 5.94
CA TYR A 179 12.13 -13.46 5.70
C TYR A 179 11.14 -12.88 4.68
N ASN A 180 10.88 -13.61 3.60
CA ASN A 180 10.04 -13.18 2.49
C ASN A 180 8.57 -13.00 2.91
N ILE A 181 7.75 -12.47 2.03
CA ILE A 181 6.30 -12.28 2.24
C ILE A 181 5.65 -13.62 2.62
N THR A 182 5.03 -13.65 3.79
CA THR A 182 4.54 -14.87 4.42
C THR A 182 3.33 -14.63 5.35
N THR A 183 2.88 -15.66 6.04
CA THR A 183 1.80 -15.57 7.04
C THR A 183 2.31 -15.00 8.37
N VAL A 184 1.40 -14.51 9.21
CA VAL A 184 1.74 -14.04 10.56
C VAL A 184 2.38 -15.16 11.40
N SER A 185 1.89 -16.38 11.27
CA SER A 185 2.44 -17.55 12.01
C SER A 185 3.88 -17.86 11.63
N GLU A 186 4.22 -17.80 10.36
CA GLU A 186 5.58 -18.05 9.87
C GLU A 186 6.53 -16.89 10.25
N LEU A 187 6.06 -15.63 10.15
CA LEU A 187 6.83 -14.49 10.64
C LEU A 187 7.10 -14.60 12.14
N SER A 188 6.08 -14.91 12.94
CA SER A 188 6.24 -15.11 14.39
C SER A 188 7.23 -16.23 14.70
N GLY A 189 7.16 -17.35 13.97
CA GLY A 189 8.13 -18.44 14.07
C GLY A 189 9.55 -17.99 13.76
N TYR A 190 9.75 -17.18 12.73
CA TYR A 190 11.04 -16.58 12.38
C TYR A 190 11.58 -15.68 13.49
N LEU A 191 10.75 -14.78 14.01
CA LEU A 191 11.15 -13.78 15.01
C LEU A 191 11.46 -14.41 16.38
N HIS A 192 10.82 -15.52 16.75
CA HIS A 192 10.98 -16.19 18.06
C HIS A 192 11.79 -17.48 18.02
N ARG A 193 12.51 -17.76 16.94
CA ARG A 193 13.26 -19.01 16.82
C ARG A 193 14.40 -19.16 17.83
N PRO A 194 14.62 -20.36 18.37
CA PRO A 194 15.63 -20.61 19.43
C PRO A 194 17.08 -20.34 19.01
N ALA A 195 17.36 -20.29 17.70
CA ALA A 195 18.72 -20.06 17.18
C ALA A 195 19.28 -18.66 17.47
N HIS A 196 18.44 -17.75 17.98
CA HIS A 196 18.81 -16.35 18.26
C HIS A 196 19.25 -16.07 19.69
N THR A 197 19.59 -17.07 20.49
CA THR A 197 20.19 -16.83 21.80
C THR A 197 21.47 -15.99 21.65
N GLY A 198 21.39 -14.72 22.04
CA GLY A 198 22.52 -13.78 21.98
C GLY A 198 22.69 -12.99 20.69
N THR A 199 21.74 -13.11 19.72
CA THR A 199 21.68 -12.26 18.52
C THR A 199 20.29 -11.66 18.38
N LEU A 200 20.17 -10.54 17.64
CA LEU A 200 18.88 -9.91 17.39
C LEU A 200 17.97 -10.84 16.57
N SER A 201 16.67 -10.81 16.85
CA SER A 201 15.68 -11.74 16.28
C SER A 201 15.55 -11.65 14.75
N THR A 202 15.96 -10.53 14.15
CA THR A 202 15.94 -10.32 12.70
C THR A 202 17.27 -10.65 12.00
N PHE A 203 18.24 -11.21 12.70
CA PHE A 203 19.46 -11.75 12.07
C PHE A 203 19.18 -13.11 11.40
N GLY A 204 19.83 -13.34 10.25
CA GLY A 204 19.78 -14.59 9.51
C GLY A 204 18.66 -14.68 8.50
N PHE A 205 18.89 -15.48 7.48
CA PHE A 205 17.98 -15.69 6.34
C PHE A 205 17.28 -17.03 6.53
N GLU A 206 15.96 -17.00 6.57
CA GLU A 206 15.11 -18.17 6.67
C GLU A 206 13.94 -18.16 5.70
N GLY A 207 13.15 -19.24 5.65
CA GLY A 207 12.04 -19.44 4.74
C GLY A 207 12.36 -20.51 3.69
N LYS A 208 11.86 -20.32 2.47
CA LYS A 208 12.11 -21.25 1.35
C LYS A 208 13.57 -21.18 0.93
N GLU A 209 14.18 -22.33 0.65
CA GLU A 209 15.58 -22.42 0.20
C GLU A 209 15.87 -21.54 -1.03
N ALA A 210 14.92 -21.46 -1.96
CA ALA A 210 15.04 -20.62 -3.14
C ALA A 210 15.16 -19.12 -2.78
N ASP A 211 14.41 -18.66 -1.77
CA ASP A 211 14.47 -17.27 -1.30
C ASP A 211 15.79 -17.00 -0.59
N ILE A 212 16.22 -17.90 0.29
CA ILE A 212 17.51 -17.79 1.00
C ILE A 212 18.67 -17.68 0.00
N ASN A 213 18.66 -18.52 -1.02
CA ASN A 213 19.69 -18.52 -2.07
C ASN A 213 19.65 -17.21 -2.89
N ARG A 214 18.46 -16.74 -3.27
CA ARG A 214 18.26 -15.46 -3.95
C ARG A 214 18.77 -14.30 -3.12
N PHE A 215 18.42 -14.24 -1.84
CA PHE A 215 18.85 -13.18 -0.94
C PHE A 215 20.37 -13.16 -0.81
N ARG A 216 20.97 -14.28 -0.48
CA ARG A 216 22.45 -14.38 -0.31
C ARG A 216 23.22 -14.03 -1.57
N ALA A 217 22.73 -14.43 -2.74
CA ALA A 217 23.37 -14.11 -4.01
C ALA A 217 23.37 -12.61 -4.32
N ASN A 218 22.42 -11.85 -3.78
CA ASN A 218 22.26 -10.43 -4.06
C ASN A 218 22.78 -9.51 -2.96
N LEU A 219 23.20 -10.02 -1.80
CA LEU A 219 23.69 -9.22 -0.66
C LEU A 219 24.74 -8.16 -1.06
N PRO A 220 25.75 -8.44 -1.92
CA PRO A 220 26.75 -7.44 -2.25
C PRO A 220 26.19 -6.20 -2.94
N SER A 221 24.99 -6.27 -3.52
CA SER A 221 24.32 -5.14 -4.18
C SER A 221 23.63 -4.19 -3.21
N TYR A 222 23.50 -4.58 -1.94
CA TYR A 222 22.80 -3.84 -0.89
C TYR A 222 23.70 -3.56 0.33
N ASP A 223 25.00 -3.71 0.17
CA ASP A 223 25.97 -3.35 1.19
C ASP A 223 26.21 -1.83 1.17
N SER A 224 25.96 -1.19 2.30
CA SER A 224 26.18 0.26 2.48
C SER A 224 27.55 0.57 3.12
N GLY A 225 28.36 -0.46 3.44
CA GLY A 225 29.67 -0.35 4.05
C GLY A 225 29.67 -0.42 5.58
N GLU A 226 30.77 -0.87 6.16
CA GLU A 226 30.89 -1.06 7.62
C GLU A 226 30.56 0.23 8.40
N GLY A 227 29.71 0.08 9.43
CA GLY A 227 29.35 1.14 10.36
C GLY A 227 28.32 2.15 9.84
N ASN A 228 27.77 1.93 8.63
CA ASN A 228 26.80 2.82 8.02
C ASN A 228 25.43 2.15 7.94
N VAL A 229 24.55 2.48 8.85
CA VAL A 229 23.17 1.98 8.86
C VAL A 229 22.39 2.58 7.69
N SER A 230 21.79 1.75 6.84
CA SER A 230 21.00 2.22 5.70
C SER A 230 19.64 1.53 5.60
N ALA A 231 18.62 2.22 6.11
CA ALA A 231 17.23 1.82 5.93
C ALA A 231 16.83 1.76 4.45
N MET A 232 17.41 2.65 3.61
CA MET A 232 17.18 2.63 2.18
C MET A 232 17.72 1.38 1.49
N ALA A 233 18.87 0.84 1.95
CA ALA A 233 19.38 -0.45 1.43
C ALA A 233 18.41 -1.59 1.77
N ALA A 234 17.86 -1.61 2.99
CA ALA A 234 16.86 -2.60 3.42
C ALA A 234 15.54 -2.47 2.65
N LEU A 235 15.07 -1.24 2.42
CA LEU A 235 13.90 -0.95 1.61
C LEU A 235 14.07 -1.49 0.18
N ARG A 236 15.18 -1.13 -0.48
CA ARG A 236 15.47 -1.55 -1.85
C ARG A 236 15.67 -3.06 -1.96
N PHE A 237 16.28 -3.67 -0.94
CA PHE A 237 16.40 -5.13 -0.88
C PHE A 237 15.03 -5.82 -0.87
N ALA A 238 14.13 -5.37 0.00
CA ALA A 238 12.78 -5.92 0.06
C ALA A 238 12.02 -5.67 -1.25
N ASP A 239 12.02 -4.45 -1.77
CA ASP A 239 11.27 -4.09 -2.97
C ASP A 239 11.74 -4.85 -4.22
N ASP A 240 13.05 -5.07 -4.35
CA ASP A 240 13.64 -5.77 -5.50
C ASP A 240 13.53 -7.32 -5.38
N LEU A 241 13.53 -7.88 -4.17
CA LEU A 241 13.72 -9.32 -3.95
C LEU A 241 12.56 -10.05 -3.26
N PHE A 242 11.58 -9.36 -2.68
CA PHE A 242 10.45 -10.05 -2.05
C PHE A 242 9.35 -10.36 -3.07
N ASP A 243 8.64 -11.45 -2.82
CA ASP A 243 7.56 -11.93 -3.69
C ASP A 243 6.21 -11.28 -3.30
N PHE A 244 6.11 -9.96 -3.51
CA PHE A 244 4.86 -9.24 -3.27
C PHE A 244 3.72 -9.77 -4.13
N ARG A 245 2.53 -9.87 -3.56
CA ARG A 245 1.32 -10.21 -4.30
C ARG A 245 0.98 -9.10 -5.30
N GLN A 246 0.57 -9.47 -6.49
CA GLN A 246 0.42 -8.55 -7.64
C GLN A 246 -0.51 -7.36 -7.35
N GLU A 247 -1.58 -7.56 -6.59
CA GLU A 247 -2.58 -6.53 -6.29
C GLU A 247 -2.53 -6.04 -4.84
N ALA A 248 -1.50 -6.42 -4.10
CA ALA A 248 -1.37 -5.98 -2.71
C ALA A 248 -0.91 -4.53 -2.61
N ASN A 249 -1.52 -3.80 -1.68
CA ASN A 249 -0.94 -2.57 -1.18
C ASN A 249 0.32 -2.91 -0.41
N ARG A 250 1.42 -2.22 -0.69
CA ARG A 250 2.69 -2.44 0.00
C ARG A 250 2.88 -1.38 1.08
N ILE A 251 3.23 -1.84 2.26
CA ILE A 251 3.49 -0.99 3.42
C ILE A 251 4.82 -1.41 4.02
N TYR A 252 5.69 -0.44 4.27
CA TYR A 252 6.95 -0.67 4.97
C TYR A 252 6.92 0.06 6.30
N VAL A 253 7.42 -0.59 7.33
CA VAL A 253 7.57 0.01 8.66
C VAL A 253 9.01 -0.11 9.09
N ASN A 254 9.71 1.02 9.14
CA ASN A 254 11.12 1.12 9.49
C ASN A 254 11.27 1.44 10.98
N PHE A 255 12.01 0.61 11.70
CA PHE A 255 12.39 0.78 13.11
C PHE A 255 13.86 1.09 13.22
N THR A 256 14.21 2.26 13.73
CA THR A 256 15.61 2.70 13.82
C THR A 256 15.82 3.80 14.86
N ASP A 257 17.02 3.91 15.38
CA ASP A 257 17.51 5.01 16.21
C ASP A 257 18.46 5.95 15.46
N ARG A 258 18.73 5.67 14.16
CA ARG A 258 19.77 6.35 13.36
C ARG A 258 19.23 6.93 12.06
N PRO A 259 19.89 7.99 11.54
CA PRO A 259 19.65 8.49 10.20
C PRO A 259 20.11 7.46 9.14
N ASN A 260 19.65 7.66 7.90
CA ASN A 260 20.05 6.85 6.75
C ASN A 260 21.44 7.29 6.24
N TYR A 261 22.32 6.32 5.97
CA TYR A 261 23.65 6.55 5.41
C TYR A 261 23.78 5.94 4.02
N PRO A 262 23.72 6.74 2.93
CA PRO A 262 23.78 6.23 1.56
C PRO A 262 25.18 5.80 1.12
N TYR A 263 26.22 6.16 1.86
CA TYR A 263 27.63 5.86 1.61
C TYR A 263 28.09 6.07 0.16
N GLY A 264 27.68 7.20 -0.43
CA GLY A 264 28.01 7.54 -1.82
C GLY A 264 27.22 6.77 -2.88
N ASN A 265 26.38 5.83 -2.51
CA ASN A 265 25.48 5.12 -3.42
C ASN A 265 24.15 5.88 -3.55
N LYS A 266 23.97 6.55 -4.68
CA LYS A 266 22.75 7.33 -4.94
C LYS A 266 21.46 6.49 -4.87
N LYS A 267 21.53 5.18 -5.13
CA LYS A 267 20.39 4.27 -5.01
C LYS A 267 19.88 4.19 -3.56
N PHE A 268 20.77 4.37 -2.59
CA PHE A 268 20.46 4.31 -1.16
C PHE A 268 20.29 5.69 -0.52
N SER A 269 20.31 6.76 -1.31
CA SER A 269 19.90 8.08 -0.85
C SER A 269 18.39 8.15 -0.70
N VAL A 270 17.90 8.77 0.37
CA VAL A 270 16.47 9.02 0.57
C VAL A 270 15.92 9.88 -0.57
N GLU A 271 16.71 10.82 -1.11
CA GLU A 271 16.33 11.66 -2.25
C GLU A 271 16.00 10.84 -3.50
N SER A 272 16.54 9.60 -3.64
CA SER A 272 16.18 8.72 -4.76
C SER A 272 14.71 8.35 -4.81
N LEU A 273 14.00 8.40 -3.68
CA LEU A 273 12.54 8.15 -3.63
C LEU A 273 11.76 9.17 -4.45
N LEU A 274 12.22 10.41 -4.54
CA LEU A 274 11.57 11.46 -5.35
C LEU A 274 11.63 11.20 -6.85
N THR A 275 12.56 10.36 -7.30
CA THR A 275 12.83 10.16 -8.74
C THR A 275 12.41 8.80 -9.25
N ASP A 276 12.48 7.76 -8.42
CA ASP A 276 12.28 6.37 -8.88
C ASP A 276 11.29 5.57 -8.03
N TRP A 277 10.69 6.19 -7.01
CA TRP A 277 9.66 5.55 -6.19
C TRP A 277 8.28 6.08 -6.55
N SER A 278 7.36 5.18 -6.79
CA SER A 278 5.94 5.50 -6.88
C SER A 278 5.20 4.90 -5.70
N VAL A 279 4.06 5.44 -5.36
CA VAL A 279 3.20 4.91 -4.27
C VAL A 279 2.77 3.45 -4.53
N ARG A 280 2.82 3.01 -5.80
CA ARG A 280 2.64 1.58 -6.15
C ARG A 280 3.70 0.67 -5.55
N ARG A 281 4.90 1.20 -5.28
CA ARG A 281 5.98 0.46 -4.63
C ARG A 281 5.79 0.42 -3.11
N GLY A 282 4.92 1.24 -2.57
CA GLY A 282 4.48 1.23 -1.19
C GLY A 282 4.71 2.53 -0.44
N VAL A 283 4.08 2.62 0.73
CA VAL A 283 4.18 3.71 1.68
C VAL A 283 5.12 3.29 2.81
N ILE A 284 5.97 4.21 3.26
CA ILE A 284 6.97 3.94 4.29
C ILE A 284 6.62 4.70 5.56
N HIS A 285 6.43 3.99 6.65
CA HIS A 285 6.29 4.56 7.98
C HIS A 285 7.59 4.37 8.76
N THR A 286 7.97 5.34 9.58
CA THR A 286 9.20 5.27 10.39
C THR A 286 8.85 5.39 11.87
N VAL A 287 9.31 4.41 12.65
CA VAL A 287 9.33 4.46 14.11
C VAL A 287 10.76 4.80 14.53
N TYR A 288 10.94 6.00 15.07
CA TYR A 288 12.25 6.58 15.32
C TYR A 288 12.46 6.87 16.80
N SER A 289 13.53 6.32 17.36
CA SER A 289 13.91 6.52 18.77
C SER A 289 15.17 7.38 18.93
N GLY A 290 15.77 7.85 17.85
CA GLY A 290 16.98 8.64 17.88
C GLY A 290 16.80 10.04 18.46
N LYS A 291 17.86 10.56 19.05
CA LYS A 291 17.86 11.89 19.70
C LYS A 291 18.32 13.03 18.79
N SER A 292 18.96 12.74 17.67
CA SER A 292 19.42 13.77 16.73
C SER A 292 19.80 13.18 15.37
N ASP A 293 19.37 13.85 14.31
CA ASP A 293 19.71 13.56 12.91
C ASP A 293 20.91 14.39 12.41
N THR A 294 21.93 14.58 13.23
CA THR A 294 23.10 15.35 12.81
C THR A 294 24.05 14.49 12.00
N GLY A 295 24.20 14.79 10.73
CA GLY A 295 25.33 14.35 9.90
C GLY A 295 25.01 13.38 8.76
N SER A 296 23.75 13.06 8.51
CA SER A 296 23.32 12.21 7.38
C SER A 296 21.89 12.53 6.96
N GLU A 297 21.32 11.70 6.10
CA GLU A 297 19.95 11.87 5.63
C GLU A 297 18.95 11.46 6.73
N PRO A 298 18.05 12.37 7.15
CA PRO A 298 17.03 12.02 8.15
C PRO A 298 16.14 10.87 7.68
N ASN A 299 15.97 9.84 8.50
CA ASN A 299 15.11 8.69 8.17
C ASN A 299 13.64 9.08 7.98
N TYR A 300 13.16 10.12 8.65
CA TYR A 300 11.78 10.58 8.50
C TYR A 300 11.46 11.03 7.06
N LEU A 301 12.45 11.46 6.26
CA LEU A 301 12.25 11.82 4.85
C LEU A 301 11.78 10.63 4.01
N MET A 302 12.09 9.37 4.39
CA MET A 302 11.54 8.20 3.72
C MET A 302 10.01 8.18 3.81
N SER A 303 9.48 8.54 4.97
CA SER A 303 8.04 8.65 5.19
C SER A 303 7.45 9.90 4.51
N ASP A 304 8.10 11.06 4.63
CA ASP A 304 7.63 12.30 4.00
C ASP A 304 7.52 12.18 2.46
N TYR A 305 8.49 11.51 1.84
CA TYR A 305 8.53 11.35 0.37
C TYR A 305 7.59 10.25 -0.16
N THR A 306 6.97 9.47 0.71
CA THR A 306 6.05 8.37 0.36
C THR A 306 4.68 8.49 0.99
N ASP A 307 4.31 9.67 1.50
CA ASP A 307 3.05 9.94 2.22
C ASP A 307 2.85 9.06 3.46
N GLY A 308 3.93 8.57 4.04
CA GLY A 308 3.92 7.82 5.29
C GLY A 308 3.92 8.72 6.53
N THR A 309 4.10 8.11 7.68
CA THR A 309 4.14 8.82 8.96
C THR A 309 5.39 8.51 9.75
N VAL A 310 5.79 9.46 10.59
CA VAL A 310 6.88 9.29 11.54
C VAL A 310 6.30 9.24 12.95
N MET A 311 6.66 8.20 13.69
CA MET A 311 6.39 8.08 15.12
C MET A 311 7.71 8.24 15.87
N ASN A 312 7.84 9.34 16.61
CA ASN A 312 8.96 9.50 17.53
C ASN A 312 8.64 8.80 18.84
N VAL A 313 9.56 7.97 19.31
CA VAL A 313 9.39 7.12 20.49
C VAL A 313 10.55 7.31 21.46
N ASP A 314 10.34 6.90 22.71
CA ASP A 314 11.41 6.85 23.69
C ASP A 314 12.47 5.83 23.28
N PRO A 315 13.77 6.04 23.52
CA PRO A 315 14.83 5.09 23.19
C PRO A 315 14.63 3.67 23.74
N SER A 316 13.87 3.48 24.79
CA SER A 316 13.55 2.16 25.30
C SER A 316 12.42 1.46 24.55
N PHE A 317 11.78 2.12 23.58
CA PHE A 317 10.53 1.67 22.95
C PHE A 317 9.42 1.29 23.96
N ALA A 318 9.58 1.68 25.22
CA ALA A 318 8.60 1.40 26.26
C ALA A 318 7.28 2.15 25.98
N GLY A 319 6.18 1.43 26.03
CA GLY A 319 4.84 2.01 25.82
C GLY A 319 4.52 2.37 24.37
N VAL A 320 5.39 2.04 23.41
CA VAL A 320 5.08 2.19 21.99
C VAL A 320 4.03 1.15 21.62
N SER A 321 2.90 1.61 21.13
CA SER A 321 1.92 0.74 20.47
C SER A 321 2.08 0.93 18.95
N VAL A 322 2.59 -0.06 18.26
CA VAL A 322 2.69 -0.01 16.80
C VAL A 322 1.29 0.08 16.18
N SER A 323 0.25 -0.34 16.91
CA SER A 323 -1.15 -0.14 16.53
C SER A 323 -1.59 1.34 16.48
N SER A 324 -0.82 2.25 17.10
CA SER A 324 -1.04 3.69 16.94
C SER A 324 -0.43 4.27 15.66
N LEU A 325 0.37 3.51 14.91
CA LEU A 325 0.72 3.88 13.54
C LEU A 325 -0.57 3.94 12.71
N PRO A 326 -0.73 4.96 11.87
CA PRO A 326 -1.92 5.11 11.04
C PRO A 326 -2.05 4.03 9.95
N VAL A 327 -1.20 3.03 9.96
CA VAL A 327 -1.21 1.90 9.03
C VAL A 327 -2.46 1.05 9.19
N SER A 328 -2.77 0.61 10.43
CA SER A 328 -4.02 -0.09 10.70
C SER A 328 -5.22 0.80 10.34
N GLY A 329 -5.18 2.06 10.73
CA GLY A 329 -6.20 3.04 10.39
C GLY A 329 -6.34 3.26 8.88
N SER A 330 -5.25 3.30 8.12
CA SER A 330 -5.32 3.43 6.65
C SER A 330 -5.96 2.22 5.99
N VAL A 331 -5.71 1.01 6.47
CA VAL A 331 -6.33 -0.22 5.97
C VAL A 331 -7.78 -0.33 6.42
N GLU A 332 -8.06 -0.11 7.70
CA GLU A 332 -9.40 -0.16 8.29
C GLU A 332 -10.36 0.90 7.71
N ASN A 333 -9.84 2.07 7.34
CA ASN A 333 -10.61 3.16 6.75
C ASN A 333 -10.42 3.29 5.24
N SER A 334 -9.95 2.25 4.57
CA SER A 334 -9.88 2.20 3.12
C SER A 334 -11.28 2.15 2.49
N GLY A 335 -11.37 2.54 1.23
CA GLY A 335 -12.60 2.52 0.45
C GLY A 335 -12.41 1.83 -0.89
N ILE A 336 -13.46 1.15 -1.34
CA ILE A 336 -13.54 0.55 -2.68
C ILE A 336 -14.55 1.35 -3.48
N LEU A 337 -14.09 2.07 -4.50
CA LEU A 337 -14.98 2.71 -5.47
C LEU A 337 -15.32 1.68 -6.56
N ARG A 338 -16.58 1.61 -6.95
CA ARG A 338 -17.05 0.71 -7.99
C ARG A 338 -17.87 1.48 -9.02
N LEU A 339 -17.46 1.38 -10.29
CA LEU A 339 -18.07 2.08 -11.42
C LEU A 339 -18.52 1.07 -12.47
N SER A 340 -19.75 1.21 -12.93
CA SER A 340 -20.32 0.38 -14.01
C SER A 340 -20.35 1.11 -15.35
N ASN A 341 -20.97 0.54 -16.38
CA ASN A 341 -21.11 1.11 -17.72
C ASN A 341 -19.76 1.48 -18.35
N ILE A 342 -18.78 0.61 -18.21
CA ILE A 342 -17.40 0.85 -18.61
C ILE A 342 -17.02 0.29 -19.97
N GLY A 343 -17.98 -0.31 -20.70
CA GLY A 343 -17.70 -1.02 -21.97
C GLY A 343 -16.91 -0.21 -23.00
N LYS A 344 -17.14 1.11 -23.07
CA LYS A 344 -16.41 1.98 -23.99
C LYS A 344 -14.96 2.26 -23.59
N TYR A 345 -14.57 1.92 -22.36
CA TYR A 345 -13.22 2.11 -21.83
C TYR A 345 -12.41 0.80 -21.82
N ILE A 346 -12.99 -0.31 -22.32
CA ILE A 346 -12.31 -1.60 -22.48
C ILE A 346 -11.91 -1.77 -23.95
N ASP A 347 -11.20 -0.80 -24.50
CA ASP A 347 -10.80 -0.77 -25.90
C ASP A 347 -9.29 -1.02 -26.11
N GLY A 348 -8.57 -1.31 -25.03
CA GLY A 348 -7.12 -1.56 -25.05
C GLY A 348 -6.27 -0.30 -25.13
N LYS A 349 -6.86 0.88 -24.98
CA LYS A 349 -6.14 2.15 -24.92
C LYS A 349 -6.07 2.66 -23.48
N PRO A 350 -5.09 3.53 -23.18
CA PRO A 350 -5.08 4.22 -21.89
C PRO A 350 -6.24 5.25 -21.83
N HIS A 351 -6.92 5.27 -20.70
CA HIS A 351 -7.98 6.23 -20.37
C HIS A 351 -7.58 7.00 -19.13
N ARG A 352 -7.91 8.28 -19.08
CA ARG A 352 -7.60 9.13 -17.93
C ARG A 352 -8.78 9.12 -16.95
N MET A 353 -8.55 8.67 -15.73
CA MET A 353 -9.52 8.75 -14.65
C MET A 353 -9.15 9.91 -13.71
N HIS A 354 -10.09 10.80 -13.43
CA HIS A 354 -9.96 11.91 -12.50
C HIS A 354 -10.84 11.64 -11.28
N VAL A 355 -10.23 11.53 -10.11
CA VAL A 355 -10.92 11.35 -8.82
C VAL A 355 -10.83 12.64 -8.04
N THR A 356 -11.94 13.10 -7.50
CA THR A 356 -12.01 14.27 -6.63
C THR A 356 -12.64 13.89 -5.29
N LEU A 357 -12.02 14.31 -4.20
CA LEU A 357 -12.52 14.19 -2.83
C LEU A 357 -12.76 15.60 -2.28
N LEU A 358 -13.98 15.87 -1.84
CA LEU A 358 -14.35 17.16 -1.25
C LEU A 358 -15.35 16.94 -0.11
N SER A 359 -14.96 17.27 1.14
CA SER A 359 -15.91 17.19 2.26
C SER A 359 -16.98 18.27 2.18
N PRO A 360 -18.18 18.04 2.76
CA PRO A 360 -19.26 19.03 2.77
C PRO A 360 -18.86 20.38 3.35
N ASP A 361 -18.01 20.40 4.36
CA ASP A 361 -17.45 21.59 5.00
C ASP A 361 -16.26 22.20 4.24
N LYS A 362 -15.83 21.56 3.15
CA LYS A 362 -14.70 21.94 2.28
C LYS A 362 -13.34 22.00 2.98
N THR A 363 -13.22 21.37 4.13
CA THR A 363 -11.94 21.29 4.86
C THR A 363 -11.01 20.24 4.27
N ILE A 364 -11.58 19.18 3.70
CA ILE A 364 -10.86 18.12 3.01
C ILE A 364 -11.06 18.31 1.52
N ARG A 365 -9.96 18.53 0.81
CA ARG A 365 -9.91 18.75 -0.63
C ARG A 365 -8.77 17.94 -1.23
N ALA A 366 -9.07 17.10 -2.18
CA ALA A 366 -8.07 16.38 -2.93
C ALA A 366 -8.55 16.05 -4.33
N GLU A 367 -7.62 15.98 -5.26
CA GLU A 367 -7.86 15.48 -6.60
C GLU A 367 -6.63 14.72 -7.10
N ARG A 368 -6.85 13.71 -7.95
CA ARG A 368 -5.77 13.00 -8.61
C ARG A 368 -6.21 12.39 -9.93
N TYR A 369 -5.26 12.36 -10.88
CA TYR A 369 -5.42 11.70 -12.17
C TYR A 369 -4.69 10.37 -12.17
N TYR A 370 -5.36 9.34 -12.73
CA TYR A 370 -4.84 8.00 -12.93
C TYR A 370 -4.95 7.63 -14.40
N THR A 371 -4.11 6.72 -14.89
CA THR A 371 -4.10 6.25 -16.29
C THR A 371 -4.01 4.74 -16.35
#